data_f9a645b879dd7a4e1c212c33f54cf61a
#
_entry.id   f9a645b879dd7a4e1c212c33f54cf61a
#
_cell.length_a   1.000
_cell.length_b   1.000
_cell.length_c   1.000
_cell.angle_alpha   90.00
_cell.angle_beta   90.00
_cell.angle_gamma   90.00
#
_symmetry.space_group_name_H-M   'P 1'
#
loop_
_entity.id
_entity.type
_entity.pdbx_description
1 polymer ?
#
loop_
_entity_poly.entity_id
_entity_poly.type
_entity_poly.pdbx_seq_one_letter_code
_entity_poly.pdbx_strand_id
1 'polypeptide(L)'
;MKRLFALLSVAFVVQTAHYAEHVAQVIQIYLLDLRPPEAHGLLGSVFDFEWVHFLYNVGLEIALLMIWLRYQRHSQRASVDRGGLQLLTGLVLFQGYHAVEHIIKLYQYLFDPYYQFGLRPPPGLLPQATGWPIFLVHFWLNTFVMSLMGLALWRLAPAGLVRATVAWLQQVPTRAVLPKLLAGFAALAGMTLGAAWIYQQTHTLRVPGDFPTLQAAIDAAPRTATIIVGPGEYIGPFHIRNSLTLRASGQGTVRLTAADDEAVVSIIGSHDVKLEGFVIEGGYFGVLVEESEAVTLAGNRIIGAWLAAIRLSRAQARIVNNELRDTRSPYGKGIELANTHSRPASVIAYNTISGHAREGILLHNAEADVIGNWVMGNDLRGIAITEMSMASVEGNTLIDNADAGLYVVDMSSVNAADNRITDTRPGPLGTAHAIRVEYYAEANLSGNSLGQGIAVLHNASVHDAALP
;
A
#
# COMPACT_ATOMS: atom_id res chain seq x y z
N MET A 1 -15.49 -27.41 34.23
CA MET A 1 -16.53 -26.59 33.51
C MET A 1 -16.47 -25.13 33.87
N LYS A 2 -16.67 -24.68 35.15
CA LYS A 2 -16.67 -23.24 35.52
C LYS A 2 -15.40 -22.47 35.06
N ARG A 3 -14.19 -23.07 35.19
CA ARG A 3 -12.95 -22.44 34.74
C ARG A 3 -12.85 -22.31 33.20
N LEU A 4 -13.35 -23.31 32.45
CA LEU A 4 -13.38 -23.26 30.99
C LEU A 4 -14.37 -22.21 30.47
N PHE A 5 -15.52 -22.12 31.11
CA PHE A 5 -16.49 -21.07 30.83
C PHE A 5 -15.94 -19.69 31.11
N ALA A 6 -15.25 -19.52 32.25
CA ALA A 6 -14.59 -18.24 32.58
C ALA A 6 -13.52 -17.85 31.54
N LEU A 7 -12.71 -18.81 31.07
CA LEU A 7 -11.70 -18.54 30.03
C LEU A 7 -12.36 -18.13 28.71
N LEU A 8 -13.44 -18.82 28.31
CA LEU A 8 -14.19 -18.46 27.11
C LEU A 8 -14.85 -17.07 27.25
N SER A 9 -15.32 -16.73 28.46
CA SER A 9 -15.88 -15.40 28.77
C SER A 9 -14.82 -14.29 28.68
N VAL A 10 -13.61 -14.54 29.16
CA VAL A 10 -12.48 -13.61 29.03
C VAL A 10 -12.14 -13.41 27.55
N ALA A 11 -12.02 -14.48 26.79
CA ALA A 11 -11.78 -14.39 25.34
C ALA A 11 -12.88 -13.58 24.62
N PHE A 12 -14.14 -13.74 25.04
CA PHE A 12 -15.28 -12.97 24.49
C PHE A 12 -15.16 -11.47 24.78
N VAL A 13 -14.77 -11.09 26.02
CA VAL A 13 -14.57 -9.68 26.39
C VAL A 13 -13.45 -9.06 25.58
N VAL A 14 -12.33 -9.76 25.43
CA VAL A 14 -11.19 -9.30 24.60
C VAL A 14 -11.59 -9.15 23.15
N GLN A 15 -12.34 -10.15 22.61
CA GLN A 15 -12.84 -10.07 21.23
C GLN A 15 -13.85 -8.92 21.05
N THR A 16 -14.65 -8.60 22.08
CA THR A 16 -15.58 -7.46 22.02
C THR A 16 -14.83 -6.14 21.84
N ALA A 17 -13.72 -5.95 22.57
CA ALA A 17 -12.88 -4.76 22.42
C ALA A 17 -12.29 -4.67 21.02
N HIS A 18 -11.77 -5.78 20.48
CA HIS A 18 -11.24 -5.82 19.11
C HIS A 18 -12.33 -5.57 18.06
N TYR A 19 -13.53 -6.14 18.24
CA TYR A 19 -14.66 -5.91 17.35
C TYR A 19 -15.10 -4.43 17.34
N ALA A 20 -15.05 -3.76 18.50
CA ALA A 20 -15.39 -2.33 18.60
C ALA A 20 -14.48 -1.46 17.72
N GLU A 21 -13.21 -1.83 17.53
CA GLU A 21 -12.30 -1.15 16.61
C GLU A 21 -12.81 -1.23 15.17
N HIS A 22 -13.19 -2.43 14.69
CA HIS A 22 -13.70 -2.58 13.33
C HIS A 22 -15.06 -1.89 13.12
N VAL A 23 -15.90 -1.84 14.16
CA VAL A 23 -17.15 -1.04 14.13
C VAL A 23 -16.81 0.45 13.98
N ALA A 24 -15.85 0.95 14.76
CA ALA A 24 -15.41 2.34 14.67
C ALA A 24 -14.81 2.68 13.30
N GLN A 25 -13.98 1.81 12.72
CA GLN A 25 -13.42 1.98 11.38
C GLN A 25 -14.52 2.07 10.31
N VAL A 26 -15.53 1.18 10.37
CA VAL A 26 -16.67 1.22 9.45
C VAL A 26 -17.47 2.54 9.59
N ILE A 27 -17.71 3.00 10.83
CA ILE A 27 -18.37 4.28 11.10
C ILE A 27 -17.53 5.44 10.53
N GLN A 28 -16.24 5.46 10.80
CA GLN A 28 -15.31 6.49 10.34
C GLN A 28 -15.30 6.60 8.81
N ILE A 29 -15.27 5.47 8.10
CA ILE A 29 -15.22 5.46 6.63
C ILE A 29 -16.59 5.81 6.02
N TYR A 30 -17.66 5.15 6.46
CA TYR A 30 -18.95 5.23 5.75
C TYR A 30 -19.94 6.27 6.30
N LEU A 31 -19.78 6.71 7.55
CA LEU A 31 -20.65 7.73 8.13
C LEU A 31 -19.96 9.08 8.34
N LEU A 32 -18.65 9.08 8.59
CA LEU A 32 -17.86 10.29 8.80
C LEU A 32 -17.03 10.66 7.57
N ASP A 33 -17.11 9.87 6.49
CA ASP A 33 -16.40 10.08 5.20
C ASP A 33 -14.88 10.24 5.36
N LEU A 34 -14.29 9.56 6.35
CA LEU A 34 -12.85 9.54 6.51
C LEU A 34 -12.22 8.59 5.47
N ARG A 35 -11.05 8.96 4.98
CA ARG A 35 -10.30 8.08 4.06
C ARG A 35 -9.86 6.81 4.79
N PRO A 36 -9.79 5.66 4.10
CA PRO A 36 -9.35 4.40 4.71
C PRO A 36 -8.03 4.49 5.50
N PRO A 37 -6.99 5.24 5.05
CA PRO A 37 -5.77 5.44 5.83
C PRO A 37 -5.94 6.32 7.09
N GLU A 38 -7.05 7.07 7.19
CA GLU A 38 -7.35 7.95 8.35
C GLU A 38 -8.32 7.29 9.33
N ALA A 39 -8.96 6.19 8.92
CA ALA A 39 -9.93 5.46 9.71
C ALA A 39 -9.22 4.44 10.63
N HIS A 40 -8.58 4.94 11.67
CA HIS A 40 -7.78 4.12 12.59
C HIS A 40 -8.59 3.42 13.69
N GLY A 41 -9.91 3.52 13.72
CA GLY A 41 -10.73 3.02 14.81
C GLY A 41 -10.63 3.90 16.07
N LEU A 42 -10.71 3.28 17.25
CA LEU A 42 -10.62 3.97 18.55
C LEU A 42 -9.18 4.06 19.08
N LEU A 43 -8.38 3.03 18.83
CA LEU A 43 -7.02 2.87 19.35
C LEU A 43 -5.97 2.68 18.23
N GLY A 44 -6.40 2.66 16.99
CA GLY A 44 -5.60 2.25 15.84
C GLY A 44 -4.38 3.13 15.56
N SER A 45 -4.40 4.41 15.92
CA SER A 45 -3.21 5.27 15.82
C SER A 45 -1.99 4.74 16.61
N VAL A 46 -2.24 3.81 17.57
CA VAL A 46 -1.22 3.20 18.43
C VAL A 46 -1.02 1.72 18.12
N PHE A 47 -2.05 1.01 17.63
CA PHE A 47 -2.06 -0.46 17.53
C PHE A 47 -2.41 -1.00 16.14
N ASP A 48 -2.60 -0.16 15.11
CA ASP A 48 -2.98 -0.59 13.75
C ASP A 48 -1.78 -1.12 12.94
N PHE A 49 -1.00 -1.98 13.56
CA PHE A 49 0.10 -2.68 12.90
C PHE A 49 -0.33 -4.11 12.53
N GLU A 50 0.01 -4.58 11.33
CA GLU A 50 -0.27 -5.96 10.90
C GLU A 50 0.23 -7.01 11.89
N TRP A 51 1.36 -6.76 12.57
CA TRP A 51 1.89 -7.61 13.62
C TRP A 51 0.97 -7.76 14.82
N VAL A 52 0.30 -6.68 15.23
CA VAL A 52 -0.65 -6.70 16.37
C VAL A 52 -1.87 -7.52 16.00
N HIS A 53 -2.44 -7.30 14.81
CA HIS A 53 -3.57 -8.06 14.29
C HIS A 53 -3.23 -9.55 14.13
N PHE A 54 -2.04 -9.86 13.60
CA PHE A 54 -1.55 -11.24 13.49
C PHE A 54 -1.44 -11.92 14.86
N LEU A 55 -0.70 -11.33 15.80
CA LEU A 55 -0.50 -11.90 17.13
C LEU A 55 -1.83 -12.07 17.88
N TYR A 56 -2.73 -11.11 17.74
CA TYR A 56 -4.05 -11.16 18.33
C TYR A 56 -4.87 -12.34 17.77
N ASN A 57 -5.02 -12.45 16.46
CA ASN A 57 -5.88 -13.46 15.84
C ASN A 57 -5.33 -14.87 15.98
N VAL A 58 -4.03 -15.06 15.84
CA VAL A 58 -3.38 -16.37 16.08
C VAL A 58 -3.42 -16.73 17.57
N GLY A 59 -3.19 -15.77 18.46
CA GLY A 59 -3.30 -15.99 19.91
C GLY A 59 -4.72 -16.35 20.35
N LEU A 60 -5.72 -15.69 19.80
CA LEU A 60 -7.13 -16.02 20.04
C LEU A 60 -7.46 -17.44 19.54
N GLU A 61 -7.02 -17.82 18.35
CA GLU A 61 -7.23 -19.16 17.80
C GLU A 61 -6.61 -20.24 18.69
N ILE A 62 -5.35 -20.05 19.11
CA ILE A 62 -4.68 -21.00 20.02
C ILE A 62 -5.48 -21.14 21.34
N ALA A 63 -5.94 -20.02 21.90
CA ALA A 63 -6.74 -20.02 23.14
C ALA A 63 -8.07 -20.77 22.95
N LEU A 64 -8.79 -20.51 21.86
CA LEU A 64 -10.05 -21.17 21.53
C LEU A 64 -9.87 -22.66 21.27
N LEU A 65 -8.81 -23.04 20.55
CA LEU A 65 -8.48 -24.45 20.31
C LEU A 65 -8.18 -25.19 21.62
N MET A 66 -7.42 -24.59 22.53
CA MET A 66 -7.14 -25.16 23.86
C MET A 66 -8.40 -25.31 24.69
N ILE A 67 -9.30 -24.32 24.66
CA ILE A 67 -10.61 -24.38 25.35
C ILE A 67 -11.46 -25.48 24.75
N TRP A 68 -11.56 -25.56 23.43
CA TRP A 68 -12.32 -26.57 22.70
C TRP A 68 -11.83 -28.01 23.01
N LEU A 69 -10.53 -28.25 22.93
CA LEU A 69 -9.93 -29.58 23.27
C LEU A 69 -10.28 -30.00 24.69
N ARG A 70 -10.29 -29.04 25.64
CA ARG A 70 -10.65 -29.34 27.03
C ARG A 70 -12.14 -29.60 27.19
N TYR A 71 -13.02 -28.88 26.47
CA TYR A 71 -14.46 -29.17 26.43
C TYR A 71 -14.72 -30.52 25.81
N GLN A 72 -14.06 -30.91 24.72
CA GLN A 72 -14.17 -32.22 24.09
C GLN A 72 -13.81 -33.36 25.08
N ARG A 73 -12.68 -33.22 25.79
CA ARG A 73 -12.27 -34.21 26.80
C ARG A 73 -13.29 -34.33 27.98
N HIS A 74 -13.90 -33.24 28.39
CA HIS A 74 -14.93 -33.24 29.44
C HIS A 74 -16.23 -33.81 28.93
N SER A 75 -16.62 -33.61 27.68
CA SER A 75 -17.85 -34.14 27.11
C SER A 75 -17.91 -35.67 27.11
N GLN A 76 -16.74 -36.33 27.09
CA GLN A 76 -16.62 -37.79 27.22
C GLN A 76 -16.86 -38.31 28.64
N ARG A 77 -16.82 -37.45 29.67
CA ARG A 77 -16.88 -37.78 31.08
C ARG A 77 -18.09 -37.20 31.82
N ALA A 78 -18.70 -36.19 31.26
CA ALA A 78 -19.83 -35.46 31.85
C ALA A 78 -20.78 -34.97 30.74
N SER A 79 -22.05 -34.73 31.06
CA SER A 79 -23.04 -34.17 30.14
C SER A 79 -22.69 -32.70 29.84
N VAL A 80 -22.06 -32.45 28.72
CA VAL A 80 -21.86 -31.11 28.12
C VAL A 80 -22.95 -30.88 27.08
N ASP A 81 -23.49 -29.68 26.98
CA ASP A 81 -24.48 -29.36 25.94
C ASP A 81 -23.88 -29.58 24.54
N ARG A 82 -24.44 -30.52 23.80
CA ARG A 82 -23.92 -30.88 22.45
C ARG A 82 -24.00 -29.71 21.47
N GLY A 83 -25.09 -28.93 21.55
CA GLY A 83 -25.27 -27.75 20.70
C GLY A 83 -24.22 -26.67 20.98
N GLY A 84 -23.90 -26.42 22.25
CA GLY A 84 -22.85 -25.52 22.66
C GLY A 84 -21.48 -25.98 22.19
N LEU A 85 -21.21 -27.29 22.22
CA LEU A 85 -19.97 -27.86 21.73
C LEU A 85 -19.82 -27.76 20.20
N GLN A 86 -20.96 -27.98 19.47
CA GLN A 86 -20.97 -27.75 18.01
C GLN A 86 -20.72 -26.30 17.64
N LEU A 87 -21.34 -25.35 18.35
CA LEU A 87 -21.08 -23.93 18.16
C LEU A 87 -19.61 -23.56 18.43
N LEU A 88 -19.04 -24.12 19.50
CA LEU A 88 -17.61 -23.92 19.81
C LEU A 88 -16.69 -24.55 18.73
N THR A 89 -17.10 -25.69 18.16
CA THR A 89 -16.37 -26.28 17.02
C THR A 89 -16.44 -25.39 15.78
N GLY A 90 -17.62 -24.89 15.45
CA GLY A 90 -17.80 -23.94 14.36
C GLY A 90 -17.00 -22.64 14.56
N LEU A 91 -16.96 -22.14 15.80
CA LEU A 91 -16.16 -20.97 16.16
C LEU A 91 -14.66 -21.21 15.92
N VAL A 92 -14.10 -22.34 16.39
CA VAL A 92 -12.68 -22.68 16.19
C VAL A 92 -12.34 -22.80 14.70
N LEU A 93 -13.18 -23.45 13.92
CA LEU A 93 -12.96 -23.59 12.47
C LEU A 93 -13.00 -22.24 11.75
N PHE A 94 -13.95 -21.39 12.13
CA PHE A 94 -14.12 -20.07 11.50
C PHE A 94 -13.02 -19.08 11.92
N GLN A 95 -12.67 -19.05 13.21
CA GLN A 95 -11.56 -18.23 13.70
C GLN A 95 -10.20 -18.73 13.16
N GLY A 96 -10.06 -20.04 12.97
CA GLY A 96 -8.88 -20.63 12.31
C GLY A 96 -8.71 -20.12 10.89
N TYR A 97 -9.81 -20.05 10.12
CA TYR A 97 -9.79 -19.40 8.81
C TYR A 97 -9.40 -17.91 8.92
N HIS A 98 -9.98 -17.17 9.86
CA HIS A 98 -9.65 -15.75 10.08
C HIS A 98 -8.16 -15.56 10.47
N ALA A 99 -7.62 -16.45 11.30
CA ALA A 99 -6.20 -16.45 11.62
C ALA A 99 -5.31 -16.71 10.38
N VAL A 100 -5.72 -17.59 9.46
CA VAL A 100 -5.02 -17.83 8.18
C VAL A 100 -5.01 -16.56 7.32
N GLU A 101 -6.10 -15.80 7.28
CA GLU A 101 -6.13 -14.49 6.58
C GLU A 101 -5.03 -13.57 7.11
N HIS A 102 -4.86 -13.47 8.43
CA HIS A 102 -3.80 -12.63 9.02
C HIS A 102 -2.38 -13.19 8.82
N ILE A 103 -2.21 -14.51 8.75
CA ILE A 103 -0.92 -15.13 8.39
C ILE A 103 -0.55 -14.73 6.96
N ILE A 104 -1.50 -14.80 6.03
CA ILE A 104 -1.25 -14.43 4.63
C ILE A 104 -1.00 -12.94 4.48
N LYS A 105 -1.77 -12.09 5.17
CA LYS A 105 -1.52 -10.65 5.21
C LYS A 105 -0.12 -10.32 5.72
N LEU A 106 0.31 -10.96 6.81
CA LEU A 106 1.66 -10.78 7.34
C LEU A 106 2.71 -11.28 6.35
N TYR A 107 2.49 -12.43 5.70
CA TYR A 107 3.39 -12.92 4.64
C TYR A 107 3.49 -11.92 3.48
N GLN A 108 2.37 -11.40 3.00
CA GLN A 108 2.35 -10.35 1.96
C GLN A 108 3.10 -9.10 2.42
N TYR A 109 2.89 -8.66 3.67
CA TYR A 109 3.59 -7.52 4.24
C TYR A 109 5.11 -7.71 4.32
N LEU A 110 5.58 -8.93 4.68
CA LEU A 110 7.01 -9.20 4.89
C LEU A 110 7.77 -9.53 3.61
N PHE A 111 7.12 -10.15 2.63
CA PHE A 111 7.81 -10.75 1.48
C PHE A 111 7.37 -10.19 0.13
N ASP A 112 6.29 -9.41 0.06
CA ASP A 112 5.91 -8.72 -1.15
C ASP A 112 6.35 -7.25 -1.05
N PRO A 113 7.34 -6.84 -1.85
CA PRO A 113 7.86 -5.47 -1.84
C PRO A 113 6.78 -4.41 -2.02
N TYR A 114 5.75 -4.73 -2.80
CA TYR A 114 4.62 -3.83 -3.05
C TYR A 114 3.88 -3.44 -1.76
N TYR A 115 3.75 -4.36 -0.79
CA TYR A 115 3.11 -4.10 0.49
C TYR A 115 4.08 -3.60 1.55
N GLN A 116 5.36 -4.00 1.51
CA GLN A 116 6.41 -3.52 2.43
C GLN A 116 6.55 -1.99 2.39
N PHE A 117 6.42 -1.40 1.19
CA PHE A 117 6.52 0.06 1.03
C PHE A 117 5.20 0.79 1.27
N GLY A 118 4.19 0.15 1.86
CA GLY A 118 2.92 0.77 2.22
C GLY A 118 2.12 1.30 1.02
N LEU A 119 2.36 0.74 -0.17
CA LEU A 119 1.63 1.11 -1.39
C LEU A 119 0.16 0.75 -1.30
N ARG A 120 -0.13 -0.37 -0.65
CA ARG A 120 -1.47 -0.79 -0.23
C ARG A 120 -1.34 -1.60 1.06
N PRO A 121 -2.35 -1.61 1.92
CA PRO A 121 -2.39 -2.61 2.98
C PRO A 121 -2.50 -4.00 2.33
N PRO A 122 -1.79 -5.02 2.87
CA PRO A 122 -1.88 -6.38 2.35
C PRO A 122 -3.34 -6.86 2.39
N PRO A 123 -3.89 -7.30 1.26
CA PRO A 123 -5.33 -7.56 1.16
C PRO A 123 -5.78 -8.80 1.91
N GLY A 124 -4.94 -9.83 2.05
CA GLY A 124 -5.36 -11.17 2.45
C GLY A 124 -6.03 -11.93 1.30
N LEU A 125 -6.65 -13.09 1.60
CA LEU A 125 -7.27 -13.95 0.59
C LEU A 125 -8.65 -13.45 0.13
N LEU A 126 -9.56 -13.17 1.08
CA LEU A 126 -10.94 -12.81 0.76
C LEU A 126 -11.06 -11.48 0.02
N PRO A 127 -10.44 -10.38 0.46
CA PRO A 127 -10.48 -9.15 -0.30
C PRO A 127 -9.87 -9.29 -1.70
N GLN A 128 -8.80 -10.08 -1.83
CA GLN A 128 -8.18 -10.35 -3.13
C GLN A 128 -9.09 -11.15 -4.07
N ALA A 129 -9.81 -12.15 -3.52
CA ALA A 129 -10.70 -13.00 -4.30
C ALA A 129 -12.04 -12.31 -4.63
N THR A 130 -12.55 -11.47 -3.74
CA THR A 130 -13.89 -10.87 -3.88
C THR A 130 -13.88 -9.43 -4.42
N GLY A 131 -12.74 -8.75 -4.32
CA GLY A 131 -12.65 -7.30 -4.58
C GLY A 131 -13.31 -6.43 -3.50
N TRP A 132 -13.73 -7.02 -2.38
CA TRP A 132 -14.36 -6.27 -1.29
C TRP A 132 -13.32 -5.45 -0.50
N PRO A 133 -13.72 -4.27 0.02
CA PRO A 133 -12.84 -3.48 0.89
C PRO A 133 -12.40 -4.29 2.11
N ILE A 134 -11.11 -4.24 2.42
CA ILE A 134 -10.49 -5.05 3.48
C ILE A 134 -11.13 -4.85 4.86
N PHE A 135 -11.47 -3.60 5.24
CA PHE A 135 -12.12 -3.28 6.51
C PHE A 135 -13.55 -3.81 6.58
N LEU A 136 -14.27 -3.90 5.46
CA LEU A 136 -15.61 -4.50 5.41
C LEU A 136 -15.54 -6.01 5.60
N VAL A 137 -14.55 -6.67 4.97
CA VAL A 137 -14.30 -8.10 5.16
C VAL A 137 -13.96 -8.39 6.62
N HIS A 138 -13.05 -7.62 7.23
CA HIS A 138 -12.68 -7.79 8.64
C HIS A 138 -13.85 -7.51 9.59
N PHE A 139 -14.66 -6.50 9.33
CA PHE A 139 -15.88 -6.23 10.09
C PHE A 139 -16.81 -7.46 10.11
N TRP A 140 -17.05 -8.07 8.96
CA TRP A 140 -17.94 -9.24 8.86
C TRP A 140 -17.33 -10.50 9.47
N LEU A 141 -16.03 -10.75 9.26
CA LEU A 141 -15.35 -11.87 9.91
C LEU A 141 -15.45 -11.77 11.44
N ASN A 142 -15.15 -10.60 12.00
CA ASN A 142 -15.24 -10.37 13.43
C ASN A 142 -16.70 -10.43 13.95
N THR A 143 -17.67 -9.98 13.16
CA THR A 143 -19.09 -10.10 13.49
C THR A 143 -19.52 -11.57 13.63
N PHE A 144 -19.07 -12.44 12.71
CA PHE A 144 -19.35 -13.87 12.79
C PHE A 144 -18.66 -14.52 13.99
N VAL A 145 -17.41 -14.21 14.25
CA VAL A 145 -16.66 -14.71 15.43
C VAL A 145 -17.39 -14.32 16.71
N MET A 146 -17.78 -13.04 16.86
CA MET A 146 -18.53 -12.55 18.01
C MET A 146 -19.87 -13.28 18.19
N SER A 147 -20.61 -13.47 17.11
CA SER A 147 -21.92 -14.14 17.14
C SER A 147 -21.79 -15.60 17.57
N LEU A 148 -20.87 -16.35 16.98
CA LEU A 148 -20.63 -17.76 17.34
C LEU A 148 -20.13 -17.88 18.78
N MET A 149 -19.25 -16.98 19.22
CA MET A 149 -18.70 -16.99 20.57
C MET A 149 -19.81 -16.69 21.61
N GLY A 150 -20.66 -15.71 21.36
CA GLY A 150 -21.80 -15.38 22.21
C GLY A 150 -22.81 -16.52 22.32
N LEU A 151 -23.14 -17.17 21.20
CA LEU A 151 -24.03 -18.35 21.18
C LEU A 151 -23.41 -19.56 21.89
N ALA A 152 -22.10 -19.79 21.71
CA ALA A 152 -21.40 -20.87 22.41
C ALA A 152 -21.37 -20.61 23.93
N LEU A 153 -21.09 -19.39 24.35
CA LEU A 153 -21.14 -18.98 25.76
C LEU A 153 -22.53 -19.21 26.37
N TRP A 154 -23.58 -18.79 25.68
CA TRP A 154 -24.93 -19.02 26.14
C TRP A 154 -25.19 -20.51 26.37
N ARG A 155 -24.93 -21.35 25.37
CA ARG A 155 -25.21 -22.79 25.43
C ARG A 155 -24.34 -23.53 26.46
N LEU A 156 -23.10 -23.08 26.67
CA LEU A 156 -22.17 -23.73 27.60
C LEU A 156 -22.21 -23.13 29.01
N ALA A 157 -23.08 -22.15 29.26
CA ALA A 157 -23.22 -21.51 30.56
C ALA A 157 -23.61 -22.48 31.67
N PRO A 158 -23.02 -22.38 32.87
CA PRO A 158 -23.41 -23.21 34.01
C PRO A 158 -24.90 -23.05 34.36
N ALA A 159 -25.55 -24.17 34.69
CA ALA A 159 -27.02 -24.21 34.91
C ALA A 159 -27.55 -23.18 35.94
N GLY A 160 -26.75 -22.78 36.90
CA GLY A 160 -27.11 -21.73 37.87
C GLY A 160 -27.14 -20.33 37.25
N LEU A 161 -26.18 -20.03 36.34
CA LEU A 161 -26.14 -18.77 35.61
C LEU A 161 -27.22 -18.70 34.56
N VAL A 162 -27.47 -19.82 33.84
CA VAL A 162 -28.57 -19.93 32.89
C VAL A 162 -29.92 -19.73 33.58
N ARG A 163 -30.15 -20.30 34.78
CA ARG A 163 -31.39 -20.09 35.55
C ARG A 163 -31.58 -18.61 35.94
N ALA A 164 -30.52 -17.95 36.40
CA ALA A 164 -30.59 -16.53 36.74
C ALA A 164 -30.86 -15.66 35.50
N THR A 165 -30.18 -15.97 34.37
CA THR A 165 -30.38 -15.25 33.10
C THR A 165 -31.75 -15.56 32.50
N VAL A 166 -32.21 -16.82 32.56
CA VAL A 166 -33.55 -17.23 32.09
C VAL A 166 -34.66 -16.64 32.96
N ALA A 167 -34.47 -16.56 34.28
CA ALA A 167 -35.42 -15.89 35.16
C ALA A 167 -35.51 -14.38 34.89
N TRP A 168 -34.39 -13.75 34.55
CA TRP A 168 -34.37 -12.36 34.08
C TRP A 168 -34.96 -12.22 32.67
N LEU A 169 -34.62 -13.12 31.72
CA LEU A 169 -35.17 -13.14 30.36
C LEU A 169 -36.64 -13.53 30.29
N GLN A 170 -37.15 -14.31 31.27
CA GLN A 170 -38.59 -14.63 31.38
C GLN A 170 -39.43 -13.41 31.80
N GLN A 171 -38.82 -12.42 32.41
CA GLN A 171 -39.42 -11.11 32.66
C GLN A 171 -39.35 -10.18 31.42
N VAL A 172 -38.52 -10.53 30.43
CA VAL A 172 -38.47 -9.89 29.11
C VAL A 172 -39.21 -10.79 28.13
N PRO A 173 -40.18 -10.33 27.35
CA PRO A 173 -40.95 -11.18 26.43
C PRO A 173 -40.04 -11.72 25.32
N THR A 174 -39.35 -12.85 25.61
CA THR A 174 -38.29 -13.43 24.75
C THR A 174 -38.78 -13.84 23.36
N ARG A 175 -40.06 -14.20 23.21
CA ARG A 175 -40.67 -14.48 21.89
C ARG A 175 -40.70 -13.24 20.99
N ALA A 176 -40.58 -12.03 21.55
CA ALA A 176 -40.54 -10.76 20.81
C ALA A 176 -39.15 -10.15 20.73
N VAL A 177 -38.20 -10.57 21.57
CA VAL A 177 -36.84 -9.98 21.63
C VAL A 177 -35.88 -10.60 20.62
N LEU A 178 -35.88 -11.95 20.53
CA LEU A 178 -34.99 -12.66 19.59
C LEU A 178 -35.26 -12.28 18.10
N PRO A 179 -36.51 -12.23 17.64
CA PRO A 179 -36.83 -11.74 16.30
C PRO A 179 -36.42 -10.26 16.10
N LYS A 180 -36.56 -9.42 17.13
CA LYS A 180 -36.17 -8.02 17.08
C LYS A 180 -34.63 -7.85 17.04
N LEU A 181 -33.89 -8.65 17.78
CA LEU A 181 -32.43 -8.69 17.72
C LEU A 181 -31.94 -9.18 16.37
N LEU A 182 -32.53 -10.26 15.84
CA LEU A 182 -32.21 -10.77 14.49
C LEU A 182 -32.62 -9.77 13.40
N ALA A 183 -33.77 -9.14 13.54
CA ALA A 183 -34.21 -8.07 12.62
C ALA A 183 -33.30 -6.83 12.72
N GLY A 184 -32.91 -6.44 13.93
CA GLY A 184 -31.94 -5.35 14.15
C GLY A 184 -30.57 -5.67 13.56
N PHE A 185 -30.11 -6.90 13.70
CA PHE A 185 -28.87 -7.38 13.12
C PHE A 185 -28.93 -7.42 11.58
N ALA A 186 -30.03 -7.93 11.02
CA ALA A 186 -30.27 -7.95 9.58
C ALA A 186 -30.42 -6.52 9.01
N ALA A 187 -31.07 -5.62 9.76
CA ALA A 187 -31.17 -4.21 9.39
C ALA A 187 -29.81 -3.51 9.43
N LEU A 188 -28.99 -3.73 10.46
CA LEU A 188 -27.64 -3.19 10.54
C LEU A 188 -26.76 -3.74 9.41
N ALA A 189 -26.84 -5.04 9.13
CA ALA A 189 -26.15 -5.65 8.01
C ALA A 189 -26.61 -5.06 6.66
N GLY A 190 -27.92 -4.91 6.48
CA GLY A 190 -28.51 -4.28 5.29
C GLY A 190 -28.09 -2.82 5.14
N MET A 191 -28.05 -2.05 6.23
CA MET A 191 -27.60 -0.65 6.21
C MET A 191 -26.11 -0.53 5.90
N THR A 192 -25.25 -1.36 6.50
CA THR A 192 -23.80 -1.32 6.21
C THR A 192 -23.49 -1.77 4.79
N LEU A 193 -24.13 -2.84 4.30
CA LEU A 193 -24.00 -3.27 2.90
C LEU A 193 -24.57 -2.23 1.94
N GLY A 194 -25.71 -1.64 2.27
CA GLY A 194 -26.33 -0.57 1.50
C GLY A 194 -25.47 0.68 1.45
N ALA A 195 -24.92 1.11 2.59
CA ALA A 195 -24.00 2.25 2.65
C ALA A 195 -22.72 2.00 1.86
N ALA A 196 -22.11 0.80 1.98
CA ALA A 196 -20.95 0.42 1.21
C ALA A 196 -21.23 0.36 -0.29
N TRP A 197 -22.40 -0.15 -0.68
CA TRP A 197 -22.83 -0.18 -2.08
C TRP A 197 -23.05 1.23 -2.65
N ILE A 198 -23.75 2.11 -1.90
CA ILE A 198 -23.95 3.51 -2.26
C ILE A 198 -22.61 4.22 -2.39
N TYR A 199 -21.72 4.05 -1.39
CA TYR A 199 -20.37 4.64 -1.42
C TYR A 199 -19.60 4.20 -2.68
N GLN A 200 -19.57 2.90 -3.00
CA GLN A 200 -18.93 2.41 -4.22
C GLN A 200 -19.55 3.00 -5.49
N GLN A 201 -20.88 3.12 -5.57
CA GLN A 201 -21.57 3.70 -6.73
C GLN A 201 -21.29 5.20 -6.89
N THR A 202 -21.19 5.93 -5.80
CA THR A 202 -20.97 7.38 -5.82
C THR A 202 -19.50 7.78 -5.96
N HIS A 203 -18.56 6.90 -5.58
CA HIS A 203 -17.11 7.16 -5.62
C HIS A 203 -16.35 6.37 -6.69
N THR A 204 -17.03 5.53 -7.46
CA THR A 204 -16.42 4.84 -8.62
C THR A 204 -17.03 5.36 -9.90
N LEU A 205 -16.21 6.06 -10.68
CA LEU A 205 -16.57 6.61 -11.98
C LEU A 205 -15.92 5.78 -13.10
N ARG A 206 -16.58 5.67 -14.25
CA ARG A 206 -16.08 4.92 -15.39
C ARG A 206 -15.98 5.77 -16.64
N VAL A 207 -14.89 5.59 -17.39
CA VAL A 207 -14.67 6.27 -18.67
C VAL A 207 -14.28 5.20 -19.71
N PRO A 208 -14.96 5.14 -20.88
CA PRO A 208 -16.26 5.71 -21.16
C PRO A 208 -17.35 4.97 -20.37
N GLY A 209 -18.44 5.58 -20.10
CA GLY A 209 -19.59 5.01 -19.39
C GLY A 209 -20.33 6.10 -18.64
N ASP A 210 -19.81 6.52 -17.50
CA ASP A 210 -20.40 7.60 -16.72
C ASP A 210 -20.03 8.98 -17.29
N PHE A 211 -18.84 9.09 -17.92
CA PHE A 211 -18.35 10.34 -18.52
C PHE A 211 -17.83 10.12 -19.94
N PRO A 212 -18.08 11.09 -20.85
CA PRO A 212 -17.62 10.97 -22.24
C PRO A 212 -16.12 11.21 -22.40
N THR A 213 -15.49 11.97 -21.50
CA THR A 213 -14.05 12.26 -21.53
C THR A 213 -13.41 12.02 -20.17
N LEU A 214 -12.11 11.72 -20.20
CA LEU A 214 -11.35 11.46 -18.98
C LEU A 214 -11.23 12.73 -18.10
N GLN A 215 -10.99 13.91 -18.71
CA GLN A 215 -10.90 15.16 -17.94
C GLN A 215 -12.24 15.52 -17.27
N ALA A 216 -13.36 15.30 -17.95
CA ALA A 216 -14.68 15.54 -17.35
C ALA A 216 -14.93 14.63 -16.12
N ALA A 217 -14.46 13.38 -16.17
CA ALA A 217 -14.52 12.49 -15.01
C ALA A 217 -13.61 12.98 -13.86
N ILE A 218 -12.40 13.44 -14.18
CA ILE A 218 -11.46 14.01 -13.19
C ILE A 218 -12.04 15.25 -12.51
N ASP A 219 -12.62 16.16 -13.30
CA ASP A 219 -13.19 17.43 -12.80
C ASP A 219 -14.45 17.20 -11.93
N ALA A 220 -15.24 16.19 -12.25
CA ALA A 220 -16.45 15.83 -11.51
C ALA A 220 -16.19 14.89 -10.32
N ALA A 221 -14.98 14.31 -10.20
CA ALA A 221 -14.69 13.33 -9.18
C ALA A 221 -14.79 13.92 -7.77
N PRO A 222 -15.60 13.35 -6.87
CA PRO A 222 -15.51 13.68 -5.47
C PRO A 222 -14.14 13.30 -4.90
N ARG A 223 -13.78 13.86 -3.77
CA ARG A 223 -12.54 13.49 -3.09
C ARG A 223 -12.50 11.97 -2.85
N THR A 224 -11.33 11.38 -2.99
CA THR A 224 -11.09 9.93 -2.83
C THR A 224 -11.78 9.02 -3.85
N ALA A 225 -12.41 9.58 -4.88
CA ALA A 225 -13.03 8.78 -5.94
C ALA A 225 -12.02 7.91 -6.68
N THR A 226 -12.49 6.77 -7.17
CA THR A 226 -11.75 5.93 -8.11
C THR A 226 -12.34 6.09 -9.50
N ILE A 227 -11.53 6.55 -10.45
CA ILE A 227 -11.88 6.59 -11.87
C ILE A 227 -11.29 5.37 -12.55
N ILE A 228 -12.14 4.49 -13.06
CA ILE A 228 -11.73 3.32 -13.84
C ILE A 228 -11.82 3.67 -15.32
N VAL A 229 -10.67 3.66 -15.99
CA VAL A 229 -10.57 4.02 -17.40
C VAL A 229 -10.53 2.77 -18.26
N GLY A 230 -11.47 2.62 -19.17
CA GLY A 230 -11.56 1.52 -20.11
C GLY A 230 -10.47 1.57 -21.18
N PRO A 231 -10.27 0.46 -21.95
CA PRO A 231 -9.31 0.43 -23.04
C PRO A 231 -9.61 1.50 -24.09
N GLY A 232 -8.57 2.11 -24.62
CA GLY A 232 -8.68 3.16 -25.63
C GLY A 232 -7.54 4.17 -25.58
N GLU A 233 -7.61 5.15 -26.47
CA GLU A 233 -6.69 6.28 -26.54
C GLU A 233 -7.39 7.53 -26.02
N TYR A 234 -6.73 8.21 -25.12
CA TYR A 234 -7.22 9.43 -24.48
C TYR A 234 -6.21 10.54 -24.68
N ILE A 235 -6.67 11.61 -25.33
CA ILE A 235 -5.81 12.76 -25.66
C ILE A 235 -6.00 13.81 -24.58
N GLY A 236 -4.90 14.16 -23.88
CA GLY A 236 -4.84 15.18 -22.83
C GLY A 236 -4.48 16.57 -23.33
N PRO A 237 -3.98 17.44 -22.47
CA PRO A 237 -3.41 17.15 -21.15
C PRO A 237 -4.48 16.82 -20.10
N PHE A 238 -4.09 16.02 -19.08
CA PHE A 238 -4.95 15.68 -17.96
C PHE A 238 -4.46 16.35 -16.69
N HIS A 239 -5.34 17.15 -16.07
CA HIS A 239 -5.02 17.93 -14.88
C HIS A 239 -5.72 17.36 -13.65
N ILE A 240 -4.96 16.89 -12.66
CA ILE A 240 -5.47 16.34 -11.40
C ILE A 240 -5.16 17.35 -10.29
N ARG A 241 -6.20 17.88 -9.65
CA ARG A 241 -6.12 18.84 -8.55
C ARG A 241 -6.84 18.38 -7.29
N ASN A 242 -7.44 17.19 -7.34
CA ASN A 242 -8.18 16.58 -6.24
C ASN A 242 -7.56 15.25 -5.85
N SER A 243 -7.76 14.84 -4.60
CA SER A 243 -7.41 13.49 -4.14
C SER A 243 -8.28 12.46 -4.88
N LEU A 244 -7.66 11.59 -5.67
CA LEU A 244 -8.38 10.54 -6.41
C LEU A 244 -7.44 9.39 -6.80
N THR A 245 -8.04 8.26 -7.16
CA THR A 245 -7.35 7.15 -7.81
C THR A 245 -7.76 7.09 -9.29
N LEU A 246 -6.81 7.29 -10.19
CA LEU A 246 -6.98 7.06 -11.61
C LEU A 246 -6.36 5.72 -11.98
N ARG A 247 -7.18 4.78 -12.48
CA ARG A 247 -6.76 3.40 -12.72
C ARG A 247 -7.20 2.90 -14.09
N ALA A 248 -6.28 2.29 -14.83
CA ALA A 248 -6.61 1.53 -16.03
C ALA A 248 -7.41 0.26 -15.67
N SER A 249 -8.40 -0.10 -16.47
CA SER A 249 -9.34 -1.20 -16.15
C SER A 249 -8.70 -2.60 -16.16
N GLY A 250 -7.50 -2.76 -16.71
CA GLY A 250 -6.83 -4.06 -16.85
C GLY A 250 -7.39 -4.97 -17.95
N GLN A 251 -8.41 -4.54 -18.67
CA GLN A 251 -9.05 -5.32 -19.75
C GLN A 251 -8.53 -4.99 -21.16
N GLY A 252 -7.35 -4.39 -21.25
CA GLY A 252 -6.71 -3.92 -22.48
C GLY A 252 -5.86 -2.68 -22.22
N THR A 253 -5.26 -2.15 -23.28
CA THR A 253 -4.37 -0.99 -23.15
C THR A 253 -5.18 0.30 -23.01
N VAL A 254 -4.86 1.09 -21.97
CA VAL A 254 -5.34 2.46 -21.80
C VAL A 254 -4.18 3.39 -22.07
N ARG A 255 -4.23 4.13 -23.16
CA ARG A 255 -3.17 5.04 -23.61
C ARG A 255 -3.55 6.48 -23.33
N LEU A 256 -2.67 7.21 -22.66
CA LEU A 256 -2.78 8.64 -22.44
C LEU A 256 -1.70 9.35 -23.26
N THR A 257 -2.06 10.41 -23.99
CA THR A 257 -1.14 11.18 -24.83
C THR A 257 -1.42 12.67 -24.68
N ALA A 258 -0.42 13.52 -24.96
CA ALA A 258 -0.60 14.96 -25.10
C ALA A 258 0.42 15.55 -26.09
N ALA A 259 0.26 16.82 -26.43
CA ALA A 259 1.23 17.57 -27.22
C ALA A 259 2.58 17.72 -26.51
N ASP A 260 3.65 17.96 -27.25
CA ASP A 260 5.02 17.98 -26.71
C ASP A 260 5.38 19.22 -25.87
N ASP A 261 4.51 20.20 -25.82
CA ASP A 261 4.64 21.40 -24.97
C ASP A 261 3.91 21.31 -23.63
N GLU A 262 3.17 20.20 -23.40
CA GLU A 262 2.40 19.98 -22.20
C GLU A 262 2.75 18.64 -21.54
N ALA A 263 2.53 18.51 -20.24
CA ALA A 263 2.60 17.21 -19.58
C ALA A 263 1.35 16.36 -19.92
N VAL A 264 1.54 15.06 -20.17
CA VAL A 264 0.39 14.18 -20.42
C VAL A 264 -0.51 14.13 -19.21
N VAL A 265 0.06 13.98 -18.01
CA VAL A 265 -0.66 14.05 -16.73
C VAL A 265 0.04 15.03 -15.81
N SER A 266 -0.69 16.04 -15.32
CA SER A 266 -0.23 17.00 -14.32
C SER A 266 -1.00 16.80 -13.01
N ILE A 267 -0.27 16.61 -11.91
CA ILE A 267 -0.79 16.50 -10.54
C ILE A 267 -0.26 17.71 -9.78
N ILE A 268 -1.11 18.70 -9.50
CA ILE A 268 -0.66 20.00 -8.97
C ILE A 268 -1.51 20.40 -7.76
N GLY A 269 -0.83 20.74 -6.65
CA GLY A 269 -1.47 21.17 -5.41
C GLY A 269 -2.40 20.12 -4.82
N SER A 270 -2.11 18.85 -5.05
CA SER A 270 -2.95 17.72 -4.65
C SER A 270 -2.35 16.90 -3.52
N HIS A 271 -3.19 16.11 -2.90
CA HIS A 271 -2.77 15.17 -1.87
C HIS A 271 -3.47 13.81 -2.10
N ASP A 272 -2.72 12.71 -1.89
CA ASP A 272 -3.24 11.34 -2.01
C ASP A 272 -3.84 11.03 -3.40
N VAL A 273 -3.02 11.24 -4.45
CA VAL A 273 -3.37 10.87 -5.83
C VAL A 273 -2.68 9.56 -6.19
N LYS A 274 -3.43 8.64 -6.83
CA LYS A 274 -2.87 7.40 -7.38
C LYS A 274 -3.11 7.34 -8.89
N LEU A 275 -2.04 7.06 -9.64
CA LEU A 275 -2.05 6.85 -11.09
C LEU A 275 -1.53 5.46 -11.39
N GLU A 276 -2.40 4.57 -11.86
CA GLU A 276 -2.09 3.13 -11.91
C GLU A 276 -2.40 2.47 -13.26
N GLY A 277 -1.42 1.80 -13.87
CA GLY A 277 -1.59 0.84 -14.97
C GLY A 277 -1.77 1.43 -16.36
N PHE A 278 -1.35 2.66 -16.60
CA PHE A 278 -1.47 3.35 -17.88
C PHE A 278 -0.25 3.16 -18.79
N VAL A 279 -0.48 3.24 -20.10
CA VAL A 279 0.54 3.58 -21.08
C VAL A 279 0.46 5.08 -21.33
N ILE A 280 1.52 5.82 -20.99
CA ILE A 280 1.62 7.27 -21.12
C ILE A 280 2.67 7.56 -22.18
N GLU A 281 2.30 8.27 -23.23
CA GLU A 281 3.16 8.41 -24.40
C GLU A 281 3.26 9.86 -24.87
N GLY A 282 4.48 10.31 -25.10
CA GLY A 282 4.75 11.69 -25.53
C GLY A 282 4.66 12.71 -24.41
N GLY A 283 4.25 13.92 -24.78
CA GLY A 283 4.20 15.10 -23.91
C GLY A 283 5.57 15.69 -23.58
N TYR A 284 5.60 16.91 -23.02
CA TYR A 284 6.84 17.53 -22.49
C TYR A 284 7.35 16.73 -21.29
N PHE A 285 6.46 16.41 -20.37
CA PHE A 285 6.61 15.40 -19.33
C PHE A 285 5.57 14.29 -19.51
N GLY A 286 5.95 13.06 -19.27
CA GLY A 286 4.95 11.99 -19.16
C GLY A 286 4.03 12.23 -17.97
N VAL A 287 4.61 12.41 -16.78
CA VAL A 287 3.90 12.81 -15.55
C VAL A 287 4.65 13.94 -14.86
N LEU A 288 3.95 15.03 -14.57
CA LEU A 288 4.43 16.15 -13.78
C LEU A 288 3.70 16.15 -12.43
N VAL A 289 4.46 16.20 -11.33
CA VAL A 289 3.93 16.32 -9.97
C VAL A 289 4.51 17.57 -9.33
N GLU A 290 3.66 18.54 -9.00
CA GLU A 290 4.09 19.80 -8.38
C GLU A 290 3.29 20.10 -7.12
N GLU A 291 3.98 20.59 -6.09
CA GLU A 291 3.36 21.05 -4.82
C GLU A 291 2.34 20.03 -4.27
N SER A 292 2.66 18.74 -4.39
CA SER A 292 1.74 17.65 -4.08
C SER A 292 2.39 16.62 -3.16
N GLU A 293 1.60 16.00 -2.30
CA GLU A 293 2.06 15.02 -1.33
C GLU A 293 1.30 13.70 -1.44
N ALA A 294 1.89 12.60 -0.94
CA ALA A 294 1.31 11.26 -0.94
C ALA A 294 0.86 10.79 -2.34
N VAL A 295 1.57 11.21 -3.40
CA VAL A 295 1.29 10.77 -4.77
C VAL A 295 1.87 9.38 -4.99
N THR A 296 1.11 8.49 -5.63
CA THR A 296 1.55 7.15 -6.02
C THR A 296 1.46 6.98 -7.53
N LEU A 297 2.60 6.72 -8.16
CA LEU A 297 2.69 6.39 -9.60
C LEU A 297 3.12 4.92 -9.71
N ALA A 298 2.19 4.03 -10.07
CA ALA A 298 2.41 2.60 -9.97
C ALA A 298 2.03 1.80 -11.24
N GLY A 299 2.94 0.94 -11.70
CA GLY A 299 2.67 0.01 -12.80
C GLY A 299 2.36 0.71 -14.12
N ASN A 300 2.86 1.93 -14.33
CA ASN A 300 2.69 2.66 -15.57
C ASN A 300 3.85 2.38 -16.53
N ARG A 301 3.58 2.48 -17.80
CA ARG A 301 4.58 2.45 -18.87
C ARG A 301 4.63 3.82 -19.52
N ILE A 302 5.74 4.55 -19.33
CA ILE A 302 5.91 5.93 -19.80
C ILE A 302 6.99 5.96 -20.87
N ILE A 303 6.64 6.41 -22.08
CA ILE A 303 7.50 6.29 -23.27
C ILE A 303 7.52 7.61 -24.03
N GLY A 304 8.71 7.99 -24.50
CA GLY A 304 8.85 9.06 -25.48
C GLY A 304 8.43 10.44 -25.00
N ALA A 305 8.47 10.71 -23.70
CA ALA A 305 8.33 12.06 -23.20
C ALA A 305 9.47 12.95 -23.73
N TRP A 306 9.23 14.27 -23.90
CA TRP A 306 10.25 15.15 -24.42
C TRP A 306 11.39 15.33 -23.43
N LEU A 307 11.15 15.84 -22.22
CA LEU A 307 12.21 16.21 -21.26
C LEU A 307 12.37 15.23 -20.09
N ALA A 308 11.30 14.71 -19.51
CA ALA A 308 11.37 13.68 -18.49
C ALA A 308 10.15 12.76 -18.52
N ALA A 309 10.37 11.48 -18.28
CA ALA A 309 9.24 10.56 -18.14
C ALA A 309 8.41 10.91 -16.90
N ILE A 310 9.07 11.16 -15.76
CA ILE A 310 8.43 11.64 -14.53
C ILE A 310 9.26 12.79 -13.97
N ARG A 311 8.60 13.90 -13.61
CA ARG A 311 9.19 15.02 -12.90
C ARG A 311 8.41 15.34 -11.63
N LEU A 312 9.12 15.43 -10.51
CA LEU A 312 8.64 15.97 -9.25
C LEU A 312 9.27 17.33 -8.98
N SER A 313 8.47 18.30 -8.54
CA SER A 313 8.94 19.62 -8.10
C SER A 313 8.21 20.03 -6.83
N ARG A 314 8.94 20.23 -5.74
CA ARG A 314 8.35 20.51 -4.41
C ARG A 314 7.21 19.54 -4.06
N ALA A 315 7.43 18.25 -4.32
CA ALA A 315 6.40 17.23 -4.19
C ALA A 315 6.97 15.94 -3.59
N GLN A 316 6.12 15.15 -2.97
CA GLN A 316 6.46 13.84 -2.42
C GLN A 316 5.69 12.75 -3.16
N ALA A 317 6.40 11.72 -3.62
CA ALA A 317 5.76 10.62 -4.33
C ALA A 317 6.42 9.26 -4.06
N ARG A 318 5.64 8.22 -4.33
CA ARG A 318 6.06 6.82 -4.44
C ARG A 318 5.97 6.42 -5.91
N ILE A 319 7.12 6.22 -6.55
CA ILE A 319 7.24 5.85 -7.97
C ILE A 319 7.68 4.40 -8.01
N VAL A 320 6.76 3.48 -8.35
CA VAL A 320 7.02 2.05 -8.14
C VAL A 320 6.53 1.18 -9.30
N ASN A 321 7.33 0.16 -9.64
CA ASN A 321 6.97 -0.83 -10.67
C ASN A 321 6.59 -0.19 -12.01
N ASN A 322 7.19 0.96 -12.38
CA ASN A 322 6.97 1.59 -13.67
C ASN A 322 8.06 1.17 -14.67
N GLU A 323 7.71 1.17 -15.96
CA GLU A 323 8.63 1.08 -17.09
C GLU A 323 8.77 2.46 -17.73
N LEU A 324 9.96 3.06 -17.68
CA LEU A 324 10.24 4.40 -18.20
C LEU A 324 11.32 4.32 -19.27
N ARG A 325 11.06 4.85 -20.48
CA ARG A 325 12.05 4.76 -21.56
C ARG A 325 11.92 5.82 -22.64
N ASP A 326 13.05 5.99 -23.34
CA ASP A 326 13.15 6.64 -24.65
C ASP A 326 12.69 8.10 -24.65
N THR A 327 13.18 8.93 -23.69
CA THR A 327 12.97 10.39 -23.78
C THR A 327 13.62 10.97 -25.04
N ARG A 328 12.95 11.93 -25.68
CA ARG A 328 13.32 12.39 -27.04
C ARG A 328 14.25 13.59 -27.07
N SER A 329 14.29 14.39 -26.01
CA SER A 329 15.19 15.54 -25.89
C SER A 329 16.62 15.10 -25.63
N PRO A 330 17.65 15.79 -26.15
CA PRO A 330 19.05 15.57 -25.75
C PRO A 330 19.32 15.87 -24.25
N TYR A 331 18.36 16.48 -23.56
CA TYR A 331 18.38 16.72 -22.11
C TYR A 331 17.42 15.79 -21.36
N GLY A 332 16.91 14.76 -22.04
CA GLY A 332 15.85 13.88 -21.54
C GLY A 332 16.32 12.97 -20.40
N LYS A 333 15.52 12.86 -19.37
CA LYS A 333 15.75 12.06 -18.15
C LYS A 333 14.64 11.04 -17.92
N GLY A 334 14.95 10.00 -17.16
CA GLY A 334 13.91 9.05 -16.72
C GLY A 334 13.05 9.67 -15.60
N ILE A 335 13.62 9.82 -14.42
CA ILE A 335 12.98 10.44 -13.27
C ILE A 335 13.80 11.63 -12.81
N GLU A 336 13.17 12.77 -12.59
CA GLU A 336 13.79 13.96 -12.04
C GLU A 336 13.03 14.42 -10.79
N LEU A 337 13.73 14.51 -9.67
CA LEU A 337 13.26 15.15 -8.44
C LEU A 337 13.99 16.47 -8.26
N ALA A 338 13.24 17.57 -8.13
CA ALA A 338 13.79 18.91 -7.96
C ALA A 338 13.17 19.63 -6.77
N ASN A 339 14.01 20.15 -5.86
CA ASN A 339 13.59 20.87 -4.66
C ASN A 339 12.56 20.08 -3.82
N THR A 340 12.85 18.81 -3.58
CA THR A 340 11.94 17.87 -2.97
C THR A 340 12.51 17.37 -1.63
N HIS A 341 12.29 18.12 -0.57
CA HIS A 341 12.64 17.75 0.79
C HIS A 341 11.37 17.53 1.58
N SER A 342 10.93 16.29 1.69
CA SER A 342 9.70 15.90 2.38
C SER A 342 9.96 14.81 3.41
N ARG A 343 9.12 14.76 4.43
CA ARG A 343 9.12 13.65 5.40
C ARG A 343 7.74 13.03 5.44
N PRO A 344 7.61 11.75 5.08
CA PRO A 344 8.68 10.85 4.64
C PRO A 344 9.30 11.25 3.29
N ALA A 345 10.53 10.79 3.01
CA ALA A 345 11.21 10.99 1.74
C ALA A 345 10.43 10.37 0.56
N SER A 346 10.68 10.85 -0.65
CA SER A 346 10.14 10.19 -1.85
C SER A 346 10.77 8.81 -2.03
N VAL A 347 9.99 7.86 -2.56
CA VAL A 347 10.46 6.49 -2.80
C VAL A 347 10.43 6.19 -4.30
N ILE A 348 11.56 5.78 -4.85
CA ILE A 348 11.71 5.33 -6.24
C ILE A 348 12.11 3.85 -6.18
N ALA A 349 11.17 2.94 -6.45
CA ALA A 349 11.45 1.53 -6.21
C ALA A 349 10.95 0.59 -7.32
N TYR A 350 11.79 -0.41 -7.65
CA TYR A 350 11.45 -1.49 -8.60
C TYR A 350 11.02 -1.01 -9.98
N ASN A 351 11.52 0.15 -10.42
CA ASN A 351 11.26 0.63 -11.77
C ASN A 351 12.31 0.10 -12.76
N THR A 352 11.90 -0.07 -14.01
CA THR A 352 12.81 -0.29 -15.15
C THR A 352 12.94 1.01 -15.91
N ILE A 353 14.17 1.55 -16.00
CA ILE A 353 14.46 2.89 -16.52
C ILE A 353 15.56 2.78 -17.56
N SER A 354 15.28 3.15 -18.80
CA SER A 354 16.24 2.94 -19.89
C SER A 354 16.12 3.91 -21.07
N GLY A 355 17.22 4.07 -21.80
CA GLY A 355 17.23 4.79 -23.09
C GLY A 355 17.00 6.30 -22.99
N HIS A 356 17.43 6.92 -21.87
CA HIS A 356 17.35 8.36 -21.69
C HIS A 356 18.66 9.03 -22.11
N ALA A 357 18.56 10.20 -22.76
CA ALA A 357 19.71 10.94 -23.26
C ALA A 357 20.61 11.50 -22.15
N ARG A 358 20.08 11.59 -20.92
CA ARG A 358 20.81 12.02 -19.74
C ARG A 358 20.74 10.97 -18.63
N GLU A 359 20.38 11.38 -17.44
CA GLU A 359 20.32 10.52 -16.27
C GLU A 359 19.07 9.62 -16.30
N GLY A 360 19.22 8.36 -15.86
CA GLY A 360 18.08 7.52 -15.55
C GLY A 360 17.28 8.08 -14.38
N ILE A 361 17.95 8.41 -13.27
CA ILE A 361 17.36 9.07 -12.10
C ILE A 361 18.24 10.26 -11.73
N LEU A 362 17.63 11.44 -11.58
CA LEU A 362 18.29 12.66 -11.11
C LEU A 362 17.60 13.17 -9.84
N LEU A 363 18.38 13.33 -8.79
CA LEU A 363 18.05 14.06 -7.57
C LEU A 363 18.79 15.40 -7.59
N HIS A 364 18.06 16.50 -7.52
CA HIS A 364 18.57 17.86 -7.59
C HIS A 364 17.97 18.68 -6.45
N ASN A 365 18.76 18.94 -5.41
CA ASN A 365 18.28 19.50 -4.15
C ASN A 365 17.05 18.72 -3.64
N ALA A 366 17.22 17.39 -3.44
CA ALA A 366 16.13 16.48 -3.14
C ALA A 366 16.54 15.37 -2.17
N GLU A 367 15.55 14.76 -1.52
CA GLU A 367 15.73 13.60 -0.64
C GLU A 367 14.88 12.42 -1.15
N ALA A 368 15.50 11.24 -1.31
CA ALA A 368 14.79 10.04 -1.77
C ALA A 368 15.44 8.73 -1.32
N ASP A 369 14.60 7.71 -1.19
CA ASP A 369 15.00 6.29 -1.13
C ASP A 369 14.89 5.69 -2.54
N VAL A 370 16.01 5.18 -3.08
CA VAL A 370 16.10 4.60 -4.42
C VAL A 370 16.43 3.12 -4.29
N ILE A 371 15.42 2.24 -4.49
CA ILE A 371 15.52 0.86 -4.06
C ILE A 371 15.17 -0.13 -5.18
N GLY A 372 16.04 -1.10 -5.44
CA GLY A 372 15.75 -2.24 -6.31
C GLY A 372 15.40 -1.88 -7.75
N ASN A 373 15.81 -0.70 -8.26
CA ASN A 373 15.54 -0.31 -9.63
C ASN A 373 16.52 -0.95 -10.61
N TRP A 374 16.06 -1.14 -11.84
CA TRP A 374 16.88 -1.55 -12.96
C TRP A 374 17.06 -0.37 -13.89
N VAL A 375 18.26 0.24 -13.87
CA VAL A 375 18.59 1.47 -14.61
C VAL A 375 19.66 1.16 -15.65
N MET A 376 19.32 1.23 -16.93
CA MET A 376 20.21 0.74 -17.97
C MET A 376 20.22 1.58 -19.24
N GLY A 377 21.39 1.59 -19.90
CA GLY A 377 21.51 2.13 -21.26
C GLY A 377 21.18 3.62 -21.36
N ASN A 378 21.41 4.40 -20.31
CA ASN A 378 21.23 5.85 -20.36
C ASN A 378 22.52 6.52 -20.86
N ASP A 379 22.40 7.58 -21.64
CA ASP A 379 23.54 8.19 -22.36
C ASP A 379 24.37 9.13 -21.48
N LEU A 380 24.01 9.27 -20.20
CA LEU A 380 24.85 9.93 -19.23
C LEU A 380 24.93 9.02 -17.98
N ARG A 381 24.31 9.34 -16.87
CA ARG A 381 24.48 8.59 -15.61
C ARG A 381 23.30 7.68 -15.32
N GLY A 382 23.55 6.58 -14.61
CA GLY A 382 22.47 5.76 -14.11
C GLY A 382 21.66 6.53 -13.07
N ILE A 383 22.26 6.82 -11.92
CA ILE A 383 21.69 7.63 -10.84
C ILE A 383 22.63 8.80 -10.56
N ALA A 384 22.10 10.03 -10.52
CA ALA A 384 22.83 11.23 -10.15
C ALA A 384 22.19 11.92 -8.93
N ILE A 385 23.01 12.25 -7.94
CA ILE A 385 22.64 12.90 -6.68
C ILE A 385 23.41 14.21 -6.61
N THR A 386 22.70 15.34 -6.73
CA THR A 386 23.30 16.65 -6.99
C THR A 386 22.72 17.73 -6.09
N GLU A 387 23.48 18.81 -5.88
CA GLU A 387 23.04 20.03 -5.18
C GLU A 387 22.46 19.78 -3.79
N MET A 388 23.31 19.31 -2.87
CA MET A 388 22.97 19.06 -1.47
C MET A 388 21.83 18.03 -1.29
N SER A 389 21.65 17.14 -2.25
CA SER A 389 20.70 16.03 -2.15
C SER A 389 21.17 14.96 -1.17
N MET A 390 20.22 14.26 -0.57
CA MET A 390 20.46 13.10 0.28
C MET A 390 19.73 11.88 -0.24
N ALA A 391 20.38 10.72 -0.30
CA ALA A 391 19.71 9.50 -0.76
C ALA A 391 20.19 8.24 -0.03
N SER A 392 19.25 7.31 0.16
CA SER A 392 19.56 5.89 0.33
C SER A 392 19.42 5.21 -1.03
N VAL A 393 20.48 4.52 -1.49
CA VAL A 393 20.51 3.83 -2.79
C VAL A 393 20.82 2.37 -2.53
N GLU A 394 19.79 1.50 -2.57
CA GLU A 394 19.92 0.13 -2.09
C GLU A 394 19.42 -0.91 -3.11
N GLY A 395 20.21 -1.96 -3.34
CA GLY A 395 19.82 -3.13 -4.16
C GLY A 395 19.54 -2.81 -5.62
N ASN A 396 20.00 -1.67 -6.17
CA ASN A 396 19.76 -1.32 -7.56
C ASN A 396 20.73 -2.04 -8.50
N THR A 397 20.28 -2.27 -9.73
CA THR A 397 21.10 -2.79 -10.83
C THR A 397 21.31 -1.67 -11.86
N LEU A 398 22.54 -1.18 -11.96
CA LEU A 398 22.94 -0.09 -12.88
C LEU A 398 23.86 -0.67 -13.94
N ILE A 399 23.39 -0.78 -15.20
CA ILE A 399 24.12 -1.45 -16.28
C ILE A 399 24.19 -0.58 -17.52
N ASP A 400 25.33 -0.55 -18.18
CA ASP A 400 25.50 0.10 -19.49
C ASP A 400 25.07 1.58 -19.51
N ASN A 401 25.19 2.29 -18.38
CA ASN A 401 25.03 3.73 -18.33
C ASN A 401 26.36 4.43 -18.67
N ALA A 402 26.32 5.67 -19.15
CA ALA A 402 27.55 6.36 -19.48
C ALA A 402 28.10 7.18 -18.29
N ASP A 403 29.38 7.57 -18.33
CA ASP A 403 30.15 8.39 -17.36
C ASP A 403 30.21 7.72 -15.95
N ALA A 404 29.10 7.53 -15.29
CA ALA A 404 29.02 6.87 -13.98
C ALA A 404 27.71 6.08 -13.80
N GLY A 405 27.80 4.91 -13.19
CA GLY A 405 26.63 4.21 -12.73
C GLY A 405 25.92 5.01 -11.63
N LEU A 406 26.65 5.36 -10.57
CA LEU A 406 26.21 6.26 -9.50
C LEU A 406 27.11 7.49 -9.46
N TYR A 407 26.54 8.69 -9.52
CA TYR A 407 27.22 9.98 -9.46
C TYR A 407 26.73 10.81 -8.28
N VAL A 408 27.65 11.29 -7.44
CA VAL A 408 27.35 12.10 -6.26
C VAL A 408 28.20 13.35 -6.28
N VAL A 409 27.57 14.51 -6.20
CA VAL A 409 28.25 15.78 -6.43
C VAL A 409 27.63 16.93 -5.62
N ASP A 410 28.36 18.04 -5.48
CA ASP A 410 27.90 19.31 -4.92
C ASP A 410 27.35 19.17 -3.50
N MET A 411 28.21 18.78 -2.54
CA MET A 411 27.88 18.63 -1.12
C MET A 411 26.69 17.66 -0.86
N SER A 412 26.42 16.77 -1.80
CA SER A 412 25.40 15.74 -1.64
C SER A 412 25.93 14.57 -0.83
N SER A 413 25.03 13.79 -0.22
CA SER A 413 25.39 12.60 0.52
C SER A 413 24.57 11.39 0.10
N VAL A 414 25.22 10.21 0.08
CA VAL A 414 24.57 8.96 -0.24
C VAL A 414 24.99 7.84 0.71
N ASN A 415 24.01 7.02 1.11
CA ASN A 415 24.26 5.68 1.64
C ASN A 415 23.93 4.69 0.53
N ALA A 416 24.96 4.05 -0.05
CA ALA A 416 24.80 3.10 -1.17
C ALA A 416 25.12 1.69 -0.71
N ALA A 417 24.13 0.81 -0.71
CA ALA A 417 24.24 -0.55 -0.21
C ALA A 417 23.75 -1.59 -1.24
N ASP A 418 24.48 -2.70 -1.36
CA ASP A 418 24.09 -3.90 -2.11
C ASP A 418 23.71 -3.63 -3.59
N ASN A 419 24.24 -2.55 -4.19
CA ASN A 419 24.00 -2.24 -5.59
C ASN A 419 24.94 -3.04 -6.49
N ARG A 420 24.45 -3.42 -7.67
CA ARG A 420 25.26 -3.98 -8.75
C ARG A 420 25.45 -2.91 -9.83
N ILE A 421 26.71 -2.49 -10.06
CA ILE A 421 27.06 -1.45 -11.03
C ILE A 421 28.11 -2.01 -11.99
N THR A 422 27.71 -2.23 -13.25
CA THR A 422 28.58 -2.89 -14.26
C THR A 422 28.42 -2.24 -15.62
N ASP A 423 29.42 -2.49 -16.48
CA ASP A 423 29.41 -2.14 -17.90
C ASP A 423 29.20 -0.63 -18.15
N THR A 424 29.71 0.23 -17.25
CA THR A 424 29.63 1.69 -17.43
C THR A 424 30.42 2.09 -18.67
N ARG A 425 29.76 2.80 -19.58
CA ARG A 425 30.34 3.29 -20.83
C ARG A 425 31.08 4.63 -20.60
N PRO A 426 32.08 4.96 -21.42
CA PRO A 426 32.65 6.31 -21.41
C PRO A 426 31.60 7.40 -21.64
N GLY A 427 31.60 8.41 -20.77
CA GLY A 427 30.79 9.59 -20.91
C GLY A 427 31.38 10.65 -21.84
N PRO A 428 30.82 11.86 -21.91
CA PRO A 428 31.29 12.94 -22.75
C PRO A 428 32.77 13.36 -22.50
N LEU A 429 33.27 13.08 -21.30
CA LEU A 429 34.67 13.35 -20.92
C LEU A 429 35.62 12.16 -21.14
N GLY A 430 35.10 11.07 -21.73
CA GLY A 430 35.85 9.84 -21.95
C GLY A 430 36.10 9.00 -20.69
N THR A 431 35.44 9.32 -19.59
CA THR A 431 35.58 8.62 -18.32
C THR A 431 34.43 7.61 -18.12
N ALA A 432 34.71 6.48 -17.45
CA ALA A 432 33.75 5.44 -17.10
C ALA A 432 34.03 4.93 -15.69
N HIS A 433 33.16 5.16 -14.76
CA HIS A 433 33.30 4.75 -13.37
C HIS A 433 32.04 4.05 -12.88
N ALA A 434 32.19 3.03 -12.02
CA ALA A 434 31.03 2.48 -11.35
C ALA A 434 30.40 3.55 -10.43
N ILE A 435 31.23 4.18 -9.60
CA ILE A 435 30.83 5.27 -8.70
C ILE A 435 31.77 6.46 -8.89
N ARG A 436 31.23 7.67 -8.94
CA ARG A 436 31.99 8.91 -9.02
C ARG A 436 31.47 9.92 -7.99
N VAL A 437 32.36 10.43 -7.13
CA VAL A 437 32.03 11.33 -6.03
C VAL A 437 32.90 12.58 -6.13
N GLU A 438 32.28 13.76 -6.19
CA GLU A 438 33.00 15.02 -6.44
C GLU A 438 32.45 16.19 -5.61
N TYR A 439 33.24 17.26 -5.53
CA TYR A 439 32.86 18.58 -4.99
C TYR A 439 32.21 18.50 -3.59
N TYR A 440 33.02 18.07 -2.61
CA TYR A 440 32.63 17.99 -1.19
C TYR A 440 31.45 17.05 -0.93
N ALA A 441 31.13 16.15 -1.87
CA ALA A 441 30.11 15.13 -1.66
C ALA A 441 30.64 13.96 -0.82
N GLU A 442 29.74 13.22 -0.20
CA GLU A 442 30.05 12.08 0.67
C GLU A 442 29.31 10.82 0.23
N ALA A 443 29.99 9.70 0.18
CA ALA A 443 29.38 8.40 -0.09
C ALA A 443 29.80 7.36 0.95
N ASN A 444 28.81 6.78 1.63
CA ASN A 444 28.97 5.64 2.51
C ASN A 444 28.56 4.38 1.72
N LEU A 445 29.51 3.47 1.53
CA LEU A 445 29.35 2.28 0.69
C LEU A 445 29.35 1.00 1.53
N SER A 446 28.47 0.04 1.17
CA SER A 446 28.49 -1.29 1.77
C SER A 446 27.95 -2.34 0.81
N GLY A 447 28.61 -3.50 0.70
CA GLY A 447 28.10 -4.66 -0.05
C GLY A 447 27.93 -4.47 -1.56
N ASN A 448 28.40 -3.36 -2.17
CA ASN A 448 28.20 -3.10 -3.58
C ASN A 448 29.08 -3.97 -4.47
N SER A 449 28.56 -4.45 -5.59
CA SER A 449 29.28 -5.19 -6.63
C SER A 449 29.60 -4.25 -7.79
N LEU A 450 30.86 -3.89 -7.97
CA LEU A 450 31.35 -2.91 -8.92
C LEU A 450 32.14 -3.53 -10.06
N GLY A 451 31.75 -3.28 -11.32
CA GLY A 451 32.48 -3.72 -12.51
C GLY A 451 33.64 -2.80 -12.88
N GLN A 452 33.64 -1.56 -12.43
CA GLN A 452 34.68 -0.54 -12.64
C GLN A 452 35.07 0.13 -11.31
N GLY A 453 36.10 1.00 -11.38
CA GLY A 453 36.61 1.70 -10.21
C GLY A 453 35.70 2.83 -9.69
N ILE A 454 36.07 3.29 -8.50
CA ILE A 454 35.46 4.46 -7.86
C ILE A 454 36.39 5.67 -8.13
N ALA A 455 35.85 6.81 -8.57
CA ALA A 455 36.54 8.07 -8.65
C ALA A 455 36.12 9.00 -7.52
N VAL A 456 37.11 9.54 -6.80
CA VAL A 456 36.89 10.51 -5.70
C VAL A 456 37.72 11.77 -6.03
N LEU A 457 37.05 12.89 -6.25
CA LEU A 457 37.66 14.10 -6.74
C LEU A 457 37.19 15.33 -5.95
N HIS A 458 37.97 16.44 -6.01
CA HIS A 458 37.54 17.74 -5.51
C HIS A 458 37.07 17.78 -4.05
N ASN A 459 37.88 17.23 -3.13
CA ASN A 459 37.60 17.17 -1.70
C ASN A 459 36.34 16.38 -1.33
N ALA A 460 35.90 15.45 -2.16
CA ALA A 460 34.88 14.49 -1.80
C ALA A 460 35.44 13.36 -0.91
N SER A 461 34.57 12.64 -0.26
CA SER A 461 34.93 11.50 0.60
C SER A 461 34.10 10.24 0.29
N VAL A 462 34.74 9.08 0.45
CA VAL A 462 34.11 7.79 0.33
C VAL A 462 34.49 6.96 1.54
N HIS A 463 33.51 6.42 2.21
CA HIS A 463 33.67 5.47 3.31
C HIS A 463 33.10 4.12 2.85
N ASP A 464 33.95 3.11 2.73
CA ASP A 464 33.53 1.77 2.34
C ASP A 464 33.70 0.82 3.53
N ALA A 465 32.60 0.21 3.96
CA ALA A 465 32.62 -0.71 5.08
C ALA A 465 33.44 -2.00 4.83
N ALA A 466 33.79 -2.27 3.55
CA ALA A 466 34.64 -3.41 3.16
C ALA A 466 36.13 -3.07 3.09
N LEU A 467 36.49 -1.78 3.18
CA LEU A 467 37.89 -1.33 3.20
C LEU A 467 38.29 -1.01 4.65
N PRO A 468 39.40 -1.59 5.16
CA PRO A 468 39.87 -1.35 6.53
C PRO A 468 40.36 0.10 6.76
#